data_a5017a750442164c3634ca82588638d8
#
_entry.id   a5017a750442164c3634ca82588638d8
#
_cell.length_a   1.000
_cell.length_b   1.000
_cell.length_c   1.000
_cell.angle_alpha   90.00
_cell.angle_beta   90.00
_cell.angle_gamma   90.00
#
_symmetry.space_group_name_H-M   'P 1'
#
loop_
_entity.id
_entity.type
_entity.pdbx_description
1 polymer ?
#
loop_
_entity_poly.entity_id
_entity_poly.type
_entity_poly.pdbx_seq_one_letter_code
_entity_poly.pdbx_strand_id
1 'polypeptide(L)'
;GTEPAIVIAEPVTIDYKNKEIQISGIELLQSAEKTVTPGASSKAGFDLMPLPLNIYPTSVSKILFYAEMYNMLSILGDSSKYLFRTYIEEMQTSRKIPGLLFQKRLDSKNTEAIIHEFDITTLPTGTYFLILEIKDRDNNLMASNRVYFERWNDREQDVVMVDDSYVAASFVSNITKIDTLKEYIRCLRPISTEMEKVYVDNNIKTADLAALQRFFLNFWMQRDEMSPE
;
A
#
# COMPACT_ATOMS: atom_id res chain seq x y z
N GLY A 1 42.33 4.45 17.72
CA GLY A 1 41.68 3.25 18.23
C GLY A 1 40.75 2.74 17.17
N THR A 2 40.93 1.48 16.73
CA THR A 2 39.99 0.81 15.85
C THR A 2 38.85 0.26 16.72
N GLU A 3 37.66 0.84 16.60
CA GLU A 3 36.48 0.24 17.18
C GLU A 3 36.25 -1.15 16.56
N PRO A 4 35.88 -2.16 17.36
CA PRO A 4 35.59 -3.47 16.83
C PRO A 4 34.39 -3.42 15.87
N ALA A 5 34.52 -4.08 14.73
CA ALA A 5 33.41 -4.19 13.79
C ALA A 5 32.24 -4.94 14.43
N ILE A 6 31.02 -4.37 14.33
CA ILE A 6 29.79 -5.04 14.73
C ILE A 6 29.41 -5.95 13.56
N VAL A 7 29.41 -7.25 13.79
CA VAL A 7 28.98 -8.24 12.80
C VAL A 7 27.60 -8.75 13.20
N ILE A 8 26.60 -8.54 12.36
CA ILE A 8 25.27 -9.12 12.49
C ILE A 8 25.15 -10.23 11.45
N ALA A 9 24.85 -11.44 11.89
CA ALA A 9 24.62 -12.58 11.00
C ALA A 9 23.19 -13.10 11.22
N GLU A 10 22.37 -13.06 10.17
CA GLU A 10 21.03 -13.62 10.17
C GLU A 10 20.95 -14.83 9.22
N PRO A 11 20.32 -15.93 9.62
CA PRO A 11 20.12 -17.07 8.74
C PRO A 11 19.10 -16.71 7.65
N VAL A 12 19.47 -16.92 6.39
CA VAL A 12 18.58 -16.78 5.25
C VAL A 12 18.16 -18.18 4.79
N THR A 13 16.85 -18.47 4.83
CA THR A 13 16.30 -19.70 4.30
C THR A 13 15.76 -19.46 2.89
N ILE A 14 16.26 -20.22 1.92
CA ILE A 14 15.75 -20.20 0.55
C ILE A 14 14.86 -21.44 0.38
N ASP A 15 13.54 -21.23 0.34
CA ASP A 15 12.55 -22.29 0.11
C ASP A 15 11.99 -22.16 -1.32
N TYR A 16 12.74 -22.64 -2.30
CA TYR A 16 12.32 -22.63 -3.70
C TYR A 16 11.63 -23.94 -4.08
N LYS A 17 10.37 -23.83 -4.52
CA LYS A 17 9.54 -25.01 -4.90
C LYS A 17 9.32 -25.06 -6.40
N ASN A 18 9.94 -26.03 -7.07
CA ASN A 18 9.87 -26.20 -8.54
C ASN A 18 8.48 -26.50 -9.10
N LYS A 19 7.50 -26.87 -8.24
CA LYS A 19 6.16 -27.31 -8.65
C LYS A 19 5.07 -26.30 -8.33
N GLU A 20 5.43 -25.11 -7.92
CA GLU A 20 4.49 -24.06 -7.58
C GLU A 20 4.90 -22.76 -8.29
N ILE A 21 3.92 -21.94 -8.68
CA ILE A 21 4.18 -20.57 -9.10
C ILE A 21 4.64 -19.78 -7.86
N GLN A 22 5.73 -19.05 -8.00
CA GLN A 22 6.32 -18.30 -6.90
C GLN A 22 6.63 -16.85 -7.31
N ILE A 23 6.59 -15.97 -6.32
CA ILE A 23 7.09 -14.60 -6.40
C ILE A 23 8.26 -14.50 -5.43
N SER A 24 9.38 -13.96 -5.89
CA SER A 24 10.55 -13.68 -5.04
C SER A 24 10.22 -12.75 -3.87
N GLY A 25 11.17 -12.52 -2.97
CA GLY A 25 11.15 -11.34 -2.11
C GLY A 25 10.96 -10.07 -2.93
N ILE A 26 10.17 -9.13 -2.42
CA ILE A 26 9.95 -7.82 -3.05
C ILE A 26 11.06 -6.90 -2.56
N GLU A 27 11.90 -6.45 -3.48
CA GLU A 27 13.01 -5.54 -3.18
C GLU A 27 12.54 -4.09 -3.40
N LEU A 28 12.42 -3.32 -2.33
CA LEU A 28 12.14 -1.89 -2.42
C LEU A 28 13.42 -1.17 -2.85
N LEU A 29 13.29 -0.24 -3.81
CA LEU A 29 14.43 0.36 -4.47
C LEU A 29 14.46 1.88 -4.25
N GLN A 30 15.67 2.40 -4.10
CA GLN A 30 15.95 3.83 -4.22
C GLN A 30 15.99 4.26 -5.68
N SER A 31 16.60 3.44 -6.55
CA SER A 31 16.67 3.67 -7.99
C SER A 31 16.81 2.36 -8.77
N ALA A 32 16.43 2.40 -10.06
CA ALA A 32 16.69 1.36 -11.05
C ALA A 32 17.08 2.04 -12.36
N GLU A 33 18.31 1.83 -12.80
CA GLU A 33 18.87 2.42 -14.02
C GLU A 33 19.19 1.32 -15.03
N LYS A 34 19.08 1.61 -16.32
CA LYS A 34 19.47 0.62 -17.34
C LYS A 34 20.95 0.30 -17.20
N THR A 35 21.25 -0.99 -17.11
CA THR A 35 22.64 -1.47 -17.03
C THR A 35 23.41 -1.13 -18.29
N VAL A 36 24.53 -0.46 -18.14
CA VAL A 36 25.51 -0.23 -19.20
C VAL A 36 26.58 -1.31 -19.16
N THR A 37 27.11 -1.58 -17.98
CA THR A 37 28.11 -2.64 -17.76
C THR A 37 27.62 -3.51 -16.61
N PRO A 38 27.31 -4.82 -16.84
CA PRO A 38 26.82 -5.69 -15.80
C PRO A 38 27.76 -5.78 -14.59
N GLY A 39 27.20 -5.63 -13.39
CA GLY A 39 27.88 -5.72 -12.10
C GLY A 39 27.08 -6.53 -11.09
N ALA A 40 27.51 -6.53 -9.83
CA ALA A 40 26.86 -7.30 -8.76
C ALA A 40 25.42 -6.84 -8.44
N SER A 41 25.10 -5.59 -8.70
CA SER A 41 23.75 -5.01 -8.54
C SER A 41 22.87 -5.12 -9.78
N SER A 42 23.39 -5.67 -10.89
CA SER A 42 22.65 -5.76 -12.15
C SER A 42 21.71 -6.97 -12.14
N LYS A 43 20.39 -6.71 -12.28
CA LYS A 43 19.35 -7.74 -12.40
C LYS A 43 18.41 -7.37 -13.56
N ALA A 44 18.05 -8.34 -14.39
CA ALA A 44 17.11 -8.17 -15.51
C ALA A 44 17.40 -6.96 -16.42
N GLY A 45 18.69 -6.58 -16.60
CA GLY A 45 19.13 -5.46 -17.43
C GLY A 45 19.05 -4.09 -16.75
N PHE A 46 18.93 -4.07 -15.44
CA PHE A 46 18.95 -2.85 -14.63
C PHE A 46 19.96 -2.95 -13.49
N ASP A 47 20.59 -1.85 -13.17
CA ASP A 47 21.40 -1.67 -11.97
C ASP A 47 20.46 -1.18 -10.87
N LEU A 48 20.27 -2.02 -9.86
CA LEU A 48 19.32 -1.79 -8.79
C LEU A 48 20.03 -1.26 -7.56
N MET A 49 19.48 -0.20 -6.96
CA MET A 49 19.93 0.31 -5.67
C MET A 49 18.82 0.04 -4.64
N PRO A 50 19.01 -0.92 -3.73
CA PRO A 50 18.05 -1.21 -2.69
C PRO A 50 17.82 -0.04 -1.76
N LEU A 51 16.57 0.12 -1.29
CA LEU A 51 16.22 1.06 -0.23
C LEU A 51 16.59 0.43 1.13
N PRO A 52 17.47 1.06 1.94
CA PRO A 52 17.96 0.47 3.19
C PRO A 52 16.89 0.31 4.28
N LEU A 53 15.89 1.20 4.26
CA LEU A 53 14.79 1.24 5.23
C LEU A 53 13.48 1.33 4.50
N ASN A 54 12.49 0.58 4.94
CA ASN A 54 11.14 0.59 4.36
C ASN A 54 10.32 1.81 4.83
N ILE A 55 10.95 3.00 4.88
CA ILE A 55 10.35 4.25 5.34
C ILE A 55 10.39 5.27 4.20
N TYR A 56 9.25 5.85 3.90
CA TYR A 56 9.06 6.83 2.84
C TYR A 56 8.64 8.19 3.43
N PRO A 57 9.59 9.10 3.69
CA PRO A 57 9.27 10.45 4.16
C PRO A 57 8.59 11.30 3.07
N THR A 58 8.01 12.43 3.46
CA THR A 58 7.30 13.39 2.57
C THR A 58 8.10 13.76 1.32
N SER A 59 9.43 13.82 1.43
CA SER A 59 10.33 14.14 0.31
C SER A 59 10.38 13.07 -0.77
N VAL A 60 9.97 11.85 -0.47
CA VAL A 60 9.94 10.73 -1.43
C VAL A 60 8.53 10.61 -2.01
N SER A 61 8.40 10.85 -3.31
CA SER A 61 7.10 10.85 -4.00
C SER A 61 6.73 9.50 -4.63
N LYS A 62 7.66 8.54 -4.67
CA LYS A 62 7.44 7.27 -5.37
C LYS A 62 7.90 6.09 -4.54
N ILE A 63 7.18 4.97 -4.65
CA ILE A 63 7.63 3.67 -4.23
C ILE A 63 8.00 2.86 -5.46
N LEU A 64 9.26 2.52 -5.59
CA LEU A 64 9.84 1.73 -6.67
C LEU A 64 10.19 0.35 -6.13
N PHE A 65 9.90 -0.71 -6.87
CA PHE A 65 10.22 -2.07 -6.45
C PHE A 65 10.62 -2.98 -7.60
N TYR A 66 11.33 -4.04 -7.24
CA TYR A 66 11.69 -5.16 -8.08
C TYR A 66 11.19 -6.47 -7.48
N ALA A 67 10.73 -7.38 -8.32
CA ALA A 67 10.45 -8.77 -7.97
C ALA A 67 10.59 -9.67 -9.19
N GLU A 68 10.79 -10.96 -8.94
CA GLU A 68 10.81 -11.99 -9.97
C GLU A 68 9.67 -13.00 -9.74
N MET A 69 9.11 -13.47 -10.84
CA MET A 69 8.06 -14.48 -10.85
C MET A 69 8.58 -15.72 -11.55
N TYR A 70 8.32 -16.89 -10.97
CA TYR A 70 8.92 -18.16 -11.40
C TYR A 70 7.87 -19.22 -11.74
N ASN A 71 8.24 -20.15 -12.63
CA ASN A 71 7.53 -21.39 -12.93
C ASN A 71 6.21 -21.25 -13.71
N MET A 72 5.87 -20.05 -14.26
CA MET A 72 4.63 -19.89 -15.01
C MET A 72 4.57 -20.80 -16.24
N LEU A 73 5.68 -20.92 -17.00
CA LEU A 73 5.74 -21.76 -18.19
C LEU A 73 5.53 -23.24 -17.85
N SER A 74 6.18 -23.72 -16.78
CA SER A 74 6.12 -25.14 -16.39
C SER A 74 4.76 -25.55 -15.83
N ILE A 75 4.01 -24.61 -15.26
CA ILE A 75 2.73 -24.89 -14.57
C ILE A 75 1.53 -24.55 -15.45
N LEU A 76 1.55 -23.40 -16.13
CA LEU A 76 0.45 -22.94 -16.98
C LEU A 76 0.55 -23.44 -18.42
N GLY A 77 1.74 -23.88 -18.83
CA GLY A 77 2.03 -24.31 -20.19
C GLY A 77 2.43 -23.18 -21.12
N ASP A 78 2.97 -23.57 -22.28
CA ASP A 78 3.39 -22.65 -23.33
C ASP A 78 2.19 -21.87 -23.91
N SER A 79 2.43 -20.65 -24.33
CA SER A 79 1.40 -19.74 -24.88
C SER A 79 0.24 -19.39 -23.95
N SER A 80 0.36 -19.76 -22.66
CA SER A 80 -0.62 -19.37 -21.65
C SER A 80 -0.36 -17.95 -21.17
N LYS A 81 -1.45 -17.28 -20.73
CA LYS A 81 -1.40 -15.94 -20.14
C LYS A 81 -1.88 -15.98 -18.70
N TYR A 82 -1.30 -15.14 -17.90
CA TYR A 82 -1.72 -14.93 -16.51
C TYR A 82 -1.90 -13.44 -16.24
N LEU A 83 -2.61 -13.11 -15.16
CA LEU A 83 -2.79 -11.75 -14.69
C LEU A 83 -1.83 -11.48 -13.54
N PHE A 84 -0.89 -10.57 -13.77
CA PHE A 84 -0.10 -9.95 -12.71
C PHE A 84 -0.85 -8.74 -12.17
N ARG A 85 -0.92 -8.62 -10.85
CA ARG A 85 -1.48 -7.46 -10.14
C ARG A 85 -0.54 -7.02 -9.03
N THR A 86 -0.44 -5.72 -8.84
CA THR A 86 0.21 -5.14 -7.66
C THR A 86 -0.59 -3.94 -7.19
N TYR A 87 -0.68 -3.76 -5.89
CA TYR A 87 -1.45 -2.69 -5.26
C TYR A 87 -0.92 -2.39 -3.86
N ILE A 88 -1.32 -1.24 -3.35
CA ILE A 88 -1.04 -0.85 -1.96
C ILE A 88 -2.30 -1.04 -1.13
N GLU A 89 -2.12 -1.61 0.05
CA GLU A 89 -3.17 -1.88 1.03
C GLU A 89 -2.77 -1.32 2.39
N GLU A 90 -3.70 -0.67 3.06
CA GLU A 90 -3.49 -0.20 4.42
C GLU A 90 -3.45 -1.39 5.39
N MET A 91 -2.39 -1.46 6.20
CA MET A 91 -2.13 -2.63 7.05
C MET A 91 -3.23 -2.88 8.09
N GLN A 92 -3.79 -1.81 8.67
CA GLN A 92 -4.73 -1.92 9.78
C GLN A 92 -6.14 -2.32 9.33
N THR A 93 -6.59 -1.79 8.20
CA THR A 93 -7.96 -1.97 7.70
C THR A 93 -8.06 -3.00 6.59
N SER A 94 -6.92 -3.44 6.04
CA SER A 94 -6.85 -4.27 4.81
C SER A 94 -7.55 -3.62 3.62
N ARG A 95 -7.69 -2.29 3.63
CA ARG A 95 -8.32 -1.54 2.54
C ARG A 95 -7.29 -1.23 1.45
N LYS A 96 -7.65 -1.55 0.22
CA LYS A 96 -6.86 -1.17 -0.96
C LYS A 96 -6.94 0.34 -1.17
N ILE A 97 -5.79 0.95 -1.42
CA ILE A 97 -5.73 2.39 -1.67
C ILE A 97 -6.17 2.68 -3.10
N PRO A 98 -7.24 3.49 -3.29
CA PRO A 98 -7.72 3.86 -4.62
C PRO A 98 -6.61 4.51 -5.46
N GLY A 99 -6.55 4.15 -6.75
CA GLY A 99 -5.54 4.69 -7.67
C GLY A 99 -4.17 4.03 -7.58
N LEU A 100 -3.86 3.26 -6.53
CA LEU A 100 -2.59 2.53 -6.37
C LEU A 100 -2.76 1.05 -6.69
N LEU A 101 -3.29 0.76 -7.86
CA LEU A 101 -3.42 -0.58 -8.45
C LEU A 101 -2.82 -0.57 -9.85
N PHE A 102 -1.92 -1.51 -10.11
CA PHE A 102 -1.45 -1.84 -11.45
C PHE A 102 -1.78 -3.29 -11.76
N GLN A 103 -2.22 -3.56 -12.99
CA GLN A 103 -2.46 -4.92 -13.45
C GLN A 103 -2.08 -5.07 -14.91
N LYS A 104 -1.50 -6.23 -15.26
CA LYS A 104 -1.06 -6.53 -16.62
C LYS A 104 -1.20 -8.02 -16.91
N ARG A 105 -1.70 -8.35 -18.11
CA ARG A 105 -1.64 -9.72 -18.63
C ARG A 105 -0.27 -9.97 -19.23
N LEU A 106 0.36 -11.05 -18.82
CA LEU A 106 1.69 -11.45 -19.24
C LEU A 106 1.65 -12.86 -19.83
N ASP A 107 2.56 -13.13 -20.77
CA ASP A 107 2.76 -14.47 -21.32
C ASP A 107 3.59 -15.31 -20.36
N SER A 108 3.30 -16.62 -20.30
CA SER A 108 4.01 -17.54 -19.43
C SER A 108 5.48 -17.66 -19.84
N LYS A 109 6.38 -17.47 -18.87
CA LYS A 109 7.82 -17.66 -18.97
C LYS A 109 8.33 -18.44 -17.76
N ASN A 110 9.53 -18.99 -17.85
CA ASN A 110 10.13 -19.65 -16.68
C ASN A 110 10.44 -18.64 -15.58
N THR A 111 10.95 -17.48 -15.98
CA THR A 111 11.23 -16.36 -15.08
C THR A 111 10.78 -15.07 -15.76
N GLU A 112 10.07 -14.23 -15.04
CA GLU A 112 9.67 -12.88 -15.46
C GLU A 112 10.02 -11.90 -14.36
N ALA A 113 10.82 -10.88 -14.68
CA ALA A 113 11.14 -9.79 -13.78
C ALA A 113 10.15 -8.65 -13.93
N ILE A 114 9.79 -8.04 -12.81
CA ILE A 114 8.94 -6.87 -12.75
C ILE A 114 9.68 -5.74 -12.05
N ILE A 115 9.71 -4.56 -12.67
CA ILE A 115 10.03 -3.29 -12.04
C ILE A 115 8.82 -2.39 -12.25
N HIS A 116 8.33 -1.82 -11.18
CA HIS A 116 7.19 -0.90 -11.24
C HIS A 116 7.29 0.15 -10.14
N GLU A 117 6.69 1.32 -10.39
CA GLU A 117 6.60 2.39 -9.41
C GLU A 117 5.16 2.85 -9.22
N PHE A 118 4.82 3.24 -8.00
CA PHE A 118 3.61 3.99 -7.68
C PHE A 118 3.96 5.39 -7.23
N ASP A 119 3.19 6.37 -7.67
CA ASP A 119 3.20 7.71 -7.09
C ASP A 119 2.49 7.69 -5.74
N ILE A 120 3.25 7.93 -4.67
CA ILE A 120 2.75 7.96 -3.30
C ILE A 120 2.73 9.38 -2.72
N THR A 121 2.75 10.39 -3.58
CA THR A 121 2.77 11.82 -3.16
C THR A 121 1.58 12.14 -2.25
N THR A 122 0.40 11.60 -2.58
CA THR A 122 -0.84 11.82 -1.82
C THR A 122 -1.14 10.71 -0.81
N LEU A 123 -0.29 9.66 -0.75
CA LEU A 123 -0.48 8.59 0.23
C LEU A 123 -0.27 9.14 1.65
N PRO A 124 -1.24 8.93 2.54
CA PRO A 124 -1.20 9.40 3.92
C PRO A 124 -0.04 8.85 4.75
N THR A 125 0.27 9.52 5.86
CA THR A 125 1.05 8.91 6.94
C THR A 125 0.34 7.65 7.43
N GLY A 126 1.07 6.54 7.46
CA GLY A 126 0.50 5.25 7.86
C GLY A 126 1.42 4.09 7.55
N THR A 127 0.90 2.89 7.82
CA THR A 127 1.58 1.62 7.61
C THR A 127 0.87 0.83 6.53
N TYR A 128 1.61 0.33 5.56
CA TYR A 128 1.06 -0.25 4.35
C TYR A 128 1.75 -1.55 3.96
N PHE A 129 1.05 -2.35 3.16
CA PHE A 129 1.63 -3.43 2.39
C PHE A 129 1.62 -3.09 0.90
N LEU A 130 2.73 -3.27 0.24
CA LEU A 130 2.79 -3.46 -1.20
C LEU A 130 2.58 -4.94 -1.49
N ILE A 131 1.53 -5.27 -2.23
CA ILE A 131 1.10 -6.64 -2.50
C ILE A 131 1.27 -6.95 -3.98
N LEU A 132 1.82 -8.13 -4.27
CA LEU A 132 1.91 -8.70 -5.60
C LEU A 132 1.08 -9.98 -5.65
N GLU A 133 0.31 -10.15 -6.71
CA GLU A 133 -0.53 -11.32 -6.97
C GLU A 133 -0.35 -11.83 -8.39
N ILE A 134 -0.34 -13.15 -8.54
CA ILE A 134 -0.44 -13.84 -9.83
C ILE A 134 -1.77 -14.60 -9.83
N LYS A 135 -2.58 -14.38 -10.87
CA LYS A 135 -3.87 -15.05 -11.06
C LYS A 135 -3.93 -15.75 -12.40
N ASP A 136 -4.61 -16.87 -12.45
CA ASP A 136 -4.89 -17.61 -13.67
C ASP A 136 -6.00 -16.95 -14.52
N ARG A 137 -6.42 -17.62 -15.60
CA ARG A 137 -7.48 -17.13 -16.49
C ARG A 137 -8.85 -17.07 -15.81
N ASP A 138 -9.07 -17.94 -14.81
CA ASP A 138 -10.32 -18.05 -14.07
C ASP A 138 -10.33 -17.13 -12.84
N ASN A 139 -9.31 -16.24 -12.74
CA ASN A 139 -9.12 -15.29 -11.64
C ASN A 139 -8.78 -15.94 -10.29
N ASN A 140 -8.35 -17.22 -10.29
CA ASN A 140 -7.87 -17.88 -9.08
C ASN A 140 -6.48 -17.35 -8.71
N LEU A 141 -6.26 -17.14 -7.42
CA LEU A 141 -4.95 -16.74 -6.89
C LEU A 141 -3.99 -17.93 -6.94
N MET A 142 -2.88 -17.77 -7.69
CA MET A 142 -1.85 -18.79 -7.86
C MET A 142 -0.64 -18.54 -6.96
N ALA A 143 -0.27 -17.29 -6.78
CA ALA A 143 0.79 -16.88 -5.86
C ALA A 143 0.57 -15.46 -5.38
N SER A 144 1.04 -15.16 -4.19
CA SER A 144 1.03 -13.81 -3.61
C SER A 144 2.26 -13.60 -2.75
N ASN A 145 2.78 -12.39 -2.76
CA ASN A 145 3.80 -11.94 -1.82
C ASN A 145 3.53 -10.49 -1.44
N ARG A 146 4.03 -10.06 -0.28
CA ARG A 146 3.86 -8.70 0.21
C ARG A 146 5.08 -8.21 0.96
N VAL A 147 5.32 -6.90 0.92
CA VAL A 147 6.33 -6.23 1.72
C VAL A 147 5.69 -5.07 2.47
N TYR A 148 6.08 -4.92 3.72
CA TYR A 148 5.68 -3.85 4.61
C TYR A 148 6.48 -2.58 4.30
N PHE A 149 5.83 -1.40 4.41
CA PHE A 149 6.49 -0.10 4.42
C PHE A 149 5.71 0.92 5.24
N GLU A 150 6.42 1.97 5.68
CA GLU A 150 5.86 3.12 6.38
C GLU A 150 5.88 4.34 5.47
N ARG A 151 4.82 5.10 5.49
CA ARG A 151 4.72 6.42 4.88
C ARG A 151 4.69 7.48 5.97
N TRP A 152 5.58 8.45 5.90
CA TRP A 152 5.59 9.65 6.73
C TRP A 152 5.34 10.83 5.81
N ASN A 153 4.13 11.39 5.84
CA ASN A 153 3.70 12.46 4.95
C ASN A 153 3.15 13.61 5.79
N ASP A 154 3.95 14.67 5.92
CA ASP A 154 3.60 15.87 6.69
C ASP A 154 2.63 16.80 5.94
N ARG A 155 2.27 16.47 4.68
CA ARG A 155 1.30 17.27 3.94
C ARG A 155 -0.04 17.13 4.63
N GLU A 156 -0.67 18.27 4.94
CA GLU A 156 -2.08 18.30 5.27
C GLU A 156 -2.82 17.68 4.09
N GLN A 157 -3.31 16.48 4.29
CA GLN A 157 -4.19 15.87 3.31
C GLN A 157 -5.58 16.38 3.64
N ASP A 158 -6.18 17.05 2.69
CA ASP A 158 -7.61 17.27 2.70
C ASP A 158 -8.25 15.88 2.81
N VAL A 159 -8.76 15.56 3.98
CA VAL A 159 -9.72 14.46 4.12
C VAL A 159 -10.79 14.81 3.10
N VAL A 160 -10.92 14.00 2.03
CA VAL A 160 -11.97 14.23 1.02
C VAL A 160 -13.28 14.24 1.78
N MET A 161 -13.73 15.45 2.09
CA MET A 161 -14.95 15.64 2.87
C MET A 161 -16.12 15.48 1.92
N VAL A 162 -17.10 14.71 2.33
CA VAL A 162 -18.40 14.65 1.65
C VAL A 162 -19.02 16.04 1.58
N ASP A 163 -19.69 16.32 0.46
CA ASP A 163 -20.41 17.56 0.24
C ASP A 163 -21.51 17.75 1.30
N ASP A 164 -21.80 19.00 1.66
CA ASP A 164 -22.85 19.36 2.64
C ASP A 164 -24.23 18.82 2.24
N SER A 165 -24.51 18.61 0.96
CA SER A 165 -25.75 18.00 0.48
C SER A 165 -25.91 16.55 0.94
N TYR A 166 -24.81 15.78 0.99
CA TYR A 166 -24.81 14.40 1.52
C TYR A 166 -25.02 14.39 3.03
N VAL A 167 -24.38 15.34 3.75
CA VAL A 167 -24.57 15.48 5.20
C VAL A 167 -26.04 15.75 5.52
N ALA A 168 -26.67 16.70 4.82
CA ALA A 168 -28.06 17.07 5.04
C ALA A 168 -29.04 15.90 4.81
N ALA A 169 -28.72 14.99 3.89
CA ALA A 169 -29.54 13.81 3.57
C ALA A 169 -29.24 12.58 4.44
N SER A 170 -28.23 12.65 5.33
CA SER A 170 -27.75 11.50 6.10
C SER A 170 -28.23 11.52 7.56
N PHE A 171 -28.05 10.39 8.25
CA PHE A 171 -28.33 10.26 9.69
C PHE A 171 -27.54 11.26 10.55
N VAL A 172 -26.38 11.72 10.07
CA VAL A 172 -25.52 12.65 10.81
C VAL A 172 -26.15 14.03 10.99
N SER A 173 -27.05 14.45 10.08
CA SER A 173 -27.80 15.71 10.19
C SER A 173 -28.65 15.82 11.46
N ASN A 174 -29.05 14.68 12.00
CA ASN A 174 -29.82 14.61 13.26
C ASN A 174 -28.96 14.86 14.51
N ILE A 175 -27.63 14.82 14.38
CA ILE A 175 -26.71 15.07 15.51
C ILE A 175 -26.39 16.56 15.56
N THR A 176 -27.24 17.32 16.23
CA THR A 176 -27.17 18.81 16.28
C THR A 176 -26.31 19.35 17.42
N LYS A 177 -25.96 18.49 18.41
CA LYS A 177 -25.12 18.90 19.55
C LYS A 177 -23.64 18.57 19.29
N ILE A 178 -22.83 19.62 19.22
CA ILE A 178 -21.40 19.50 18.91
C ILE A 178 -20.67 18.62 19.93
N ASP A 179 -20.98 18.72 21.22
CA ASP A 179 -20.32 17.91 22.26
C ASP A 179 -20.62 16.43 22.12
N THR A 180 -21.88 16.08 21.79
CA THR A 180 -22.28 14.70 21.52
C THR A 180 -21.51 14.13 20.33
N LEU A 181 -21.38 14.91 19.26
CA LEU A 181 -20.66 14.48 18.06
C LEU A 181 -19.15 14.30 18.35
N LYS A 182 -18.57 15.20 19.14
CA LYS A 182 -17.17 15.06 19.62
C LYS A 182 -16.95 13.78 20.41
N GLU A 183 -17.89 13.40 21.26
CA GLU A 183 -17.82 12.13 22.00
C GLU A 183 -17.90 10.93 21.05
N TYR A 184 -18.83 10.93 20.11
CA TYR A 184 -18.93 9.85 19.12
C TYR A 184 -17.64 9.71 18.31
N ILE A 185 -17.06 10.83 17.84
CA ILE A 185 -15.79 10.82 17.10
C ILE A 185 -14.66 10.27 17.96
N ARG A 186 -14.58 10.61 19.25
CA ARG A 186 -13.56 10.04 20.15
C ARG A 186 -13.72 8.52 20.33
N CYS A 187 -14.97 8.03 20.36
CA CYS A 187 -15.24 6.59 20.44
C CYS A 187 -14.78 5.82 19.18
N LEU A 188 -14.60 6.48 18.05
CA LEU A 188 -14.10 5.84 16.83
C LEU A 188 -12.59 5.53 16.88
N ARG A 189 -11.85 6.09 17.84
CA ARG A 189 -10.37 5.98 17.89
C ARG A 189 -9.82 4.56 17.75
N PRO A 190 -10.42 3.50 18.35
CA PRO A 190 -9.92 2.13 18.21
C PRO A 190 -9.98 1.57 16.78
N ILE A 191 -10.90 2.09 15.95
CA ILE A 191 -11.12 1.64 14.58
C ILE A 191 -10.69 2.69 13.54
N SER A 192 -10.09 3.79 13.99
CA SER A 192 -9.60 4.87 13.14
C SER A 192 -8.22 4.54 12.58
N THR A 193 -8.00 4.94 11.35
CA THR A 193 -6.67 4.97 10.72
C THR A 193 -5.78 6.01 11.41
N GLU A 194 -4.48 5.95 11.22
CA GLU A 194 -3.57 6.96 11.79
C GLU A 194 -3.87 8.37 11.29
N MET A 195 -4.29 8.51 10.02
CA MET A 195 -4.73 9.80 9.47
C MET A 195 -5.95 10.37 10.18
N GLU A 196 -6.98 9.53 10.36
CA GLU A 196 -8.20 9.95 11.04
C GLU A 196 -7.89 10.36 12.48
N LYS A 197 -6.99 9.64 13.16
CA LYS A 197 -6.53 10.00 14.51
C LYS A 197 -5.83 11.36 14.52
N VAL A 198 -4.88 11.58 13.60
CA VAL A 198 -4.16 12.87 13.47
C VAL A 198 -5.14 14.00 13.13
N TYR A 199 -6.05 13.78 12.18
CA TYR A 199 -7.09 14.77 11.84
C TYR A 199 -7.94 15.13 13.07
N VAL A 200 -8.42 14.13 13.81
CA VAL A 200 -9.23 14.34 15.01
C VAL A 200 -8.43 15.08 16.09
N ASP A 201 -7.21 14.65 16.38
CA ASP A 201 -6.38 15.27 17.42
C ASP A 201 -6.09 16.76 17.12
N ASN A 202 -5.92 17.11 15.85
CA ASN A 202 -5.67 18.49 15.42
C ASN A 202 -6.95 19.35 15.36
N ASN A 203 -8.08 18.79 14.96
CA ASN A 203 -9.26 19.57 14.60
C ASN A 203 -10.42 19.48 15.60
N ILE A 204 -10.51 18.43 16.41
CA ILE A 204 -11.70 18.19 17.27
C ILE A 204 -12.03 19.33 18.24
N LYS A 205 -11.04 20.13 18.62
CA LYS A 205 -11.20 21.27 19.56
C LYS A 205 -11.75 22.50 18.88
N THR A 206 -11.37 22.75 17.63
CA THR A 206 -11.59 24.00 16.89
C THR A 206 -12.63 23.87 15.78
N ALA A 207 -12.87 22.66 15.27
CA ALA A 207 -13.83 22.44 14.20
C ALA A 207 -15.27 22.78 14.63
N ASP A 208 -16.02 23.36 13.70
CA ASP A 208 -17.46 23.60 13.85
C ASP A 208 -18.28 22.32 13.69
N LEU A 209 -19.58 22.42 13.94
CA LEU A 209 -20.49 21.27 13.86
C LEU A 209 -20.49 20.66 12.44
N ALA A 210 -20.54 21.50 11.41
CA ALA A 210 -20.61 21.04 10.02
C ALA A 210 -19.36 20.26 9.62
N ALA A 211 -18.17 20.73 10.00
CA ALA A 211 -16.91 20.02 9.74
C ALA A 211 -16.85 18.66 10.46
N LEU A 212 -17.31 18.59 11.69
CA LEU A 212 -17.39 17.33 12.45
C LEU A 212 -18.43 16.37 11.88
N GLN A 213 -19.57 16.88 11.40
CA GLN A 213 -20.58 16.07 10.72
C GLN A 213 -20.05 15.48 9.41
N ARG A 214 -19.36 16.29 8.58
CA ARG A 214 -18.69 15.80 7.36
C ARG A 214 -17.67 14.72 7.67
N PHE A 215 -16.80 14.93 8.68
CA PHE A 215 -15.83 13.93 9.10
C PHE A 215 -16.51 12.62 9.54
N PHE A 216 -17.54 12.71 10.39
CA PHE A 216 -18.22 11.54 10.94
C PHE A 216 -18.95 10.74 9.86
N LEU A 217 -19.64 11.41 8.92
CA LEU A 217 -20.25 10.75 7.78
C LEU A 217 -19.22 10.09 6.88
N ASN A 218 -18.15 10.82 6.51
CA ASN A 218 -17.08 10.29 5.68
C ASN A 218 -16.40 9.07 6.30
N PHE A 219 -16.22 9.07 7.62
CA PHE A 219 -15.68 7.94 8.37
C PHE A 219 -16.46 6.65 8.12
N TRP A 220 -17.79 6.72 8.17
CA TRP A 220 -18.67 5.57 7.98
C TRP A 220 -18.81 5.20 6.51
N MET A 221 -18.97 6.16 5.61
CA MET A 221 -19.02 5.91 4.16
C MET A 221 -17.79 5.19 3.62
N GLN A 222 -16.62 5.46 4.17
CA GLN A 222 -15.41 4.76 3.76
C GLN A 222 -15.38 3.30 4.23
N ARG A 223 -16.17 2.93 5.23
CA ARG A 223 -16.23 1.56 5.78
C ARG A 223 -17.38 0.75 5.21
N ASP A 224 -18.50 1.38 4.96
CA ASP A 224 -19.65 0.82 4.25
C ASP A 224 -20.30 1.90 3.40
N GLU A 225 -20.02 1.90 2.10
CA GLU A 225 -20.55 2.87 1.14
C GLU A 225 -22.06 2.71 0.93
N MET A 226 -22.58 1.49 1.10
CA MET A 226 -23.98 1.14 0.85
C MET A 226 -24.88 1.36 2.07
N SER A 227 -24.33 1.30 3.27
CA SER A 227 -25.06 1.47 4.54
C SER A 227 -24.17 2.09 5.60
N PRO A 228 -23.91 3.40 5.54
CA PRO A 228 -23.02 4.09 6.48
C PRO A 228 -23.66 4.34 7.87
N GLU A 229 -24.86 3.85 8.11
CA GLU A 229 -25.62 4.01 9.37
C GLU A 229 -25.21 3.01 10.47
#